data_f8400391acd0ecfc343a9b57005f1cf9
#
_entry.id   f8400391acd0ecfc343a9b57005f1cf9
#
_cell.length_a   1.000
_cell.length_b   1.000
_cell.length_c   1.000
_cell.angle_alpha   90.00
_cell.angle_beta   90.00
_cell.angle_gamma   90.00
#
_symmetry.space_group_name_H-M   'P 1'
#
loop_
_entity.id
_entity.type
_entity.pdbx_description
1 polymer ?
#
loop_
_entity_poly.entity_id
_entity_poly.type
_entity_poly.pdbx_seq_one_letter_code
_entity_poly.pdbx_strand_id
1 'polypeptide(L)'
;MISRRQLLSTLLAICLAFLSFNFAAPAFALGGKLPQVNEAAPDFSLPTNSGDGQVSLSDFRGKWLVVYFYPKDFTSGCTIEARRFQQDLPKYLAKNTQIIGISADDVNSHAEFCDSEGLKFPLLADTDGKVSKAYGSWMSFISARHSFIIDPEGVLRETFVKINPAIHSQEVFARLQELQANG
;
A
#
# COMPACT_ATOMS: atom_id res chain seq x y z
N MET A 1 -42.05 40.05 8.28
CA MET A 1 -42.72 38.82 8.78
C MET A 1 -42.45 37.70 7.79
N ILE A 2 -41.59 36.73 8.20
CA ILE A 2 -41.27 35.55 7.36
C ILE A 2 -42.46 34.59 7.46
N SER A 3 -43.01 34.13 6.32
CA SER A 3 -44.18 33.29 6.32
C SER A 3 -43.83 31.86 6.84
N ARG A 4 -44.78 31.19 7.52
CA ARG A 4 -44.59 29.81 8.02
C ARG A 4 -44.13 28.82 6.93
N ARG A 5 -44.50 29.08 5.65
CA ARG A 5 -44.07 28.26 4.51
C ARG A 5 -42.57 28.41 4.19
N GLN A 6 -42.01 29.62 4.35
CA GLN A 6 -40.60 29.86 4.14
C GLN A 6 -39.71 29.25 5.27
N LEU A 7 -40.22 29.24 6.54
CA LEU A 7 -39.52 28.59 7.65
C LEU A 7 -39.47 27.04 7.46
N LEU A 8 -40.56 26.44 6.98
CA LEU A 8 -40.64 24.99 6.72
C LEU A 8 -39.72 24.56 5.56
N SER A 9 -39.61 25.39 4.51
CA SER A 9 -38.74 25.08 3.36
C SER A 9 -37.23 25.21 3.72
N THR A 10 -36.87 26.17 4.55
CA THR A 10 -35.48 26.31 5.03
C THR A 10 -35.06 25.23 6.01
N LEU A 11 -35.97 24.77 6.90
CA LEU A 11 -35.70 23.65 7.79
C LEU A 11 -35.56 22.32 7.03
N LEU A 12 -36.37 22.09 6.00
CA LEU A 12 -36.27 20.90 5.14
C LEU A 12 -34.96 20.88 4.32
N ALA A 13 -34.50 22.04 3.83
CA ALA A 13 -33.24 22.16 3.10
C ALA A 13 -32.00 21.93 4.01
N ILE A 14 -32.05 22.36 5.27
CA ILE A 14 -30.99 22.13 6.26
C ILE A 14 -30.92 20.64 6.67
N CYS A 15 -32.07 19.97 6.83
CA CYS A 15 -32.07 18.53 7.11
C CYS A 15 -31.54 17.68 5.96
N LEU A 16 -31.75 18.07 4.70
CA LEU A 16 -31.20 17.36 3.52
C LEU A 16 -29.68 17.57 3.35
N ALA A 17 -29.13 18.67 3.82
CA ALA A 17 -27.69 18.93 3.75
C ALA A 17 -26.86 18.11 4.76
N PHE A 18 -27.46 17.57 5.82
CA PHE A 18 -26.78 16.73 6.82
C PHE A 18 -26.75 15.23 6.50
N LEU A 19 -27.37 14.79 5.41
CA LEU A 19 -27.48 13.36 5.06
C LEU A 19 -26.41 12.84 4.10
N SER A 20 -25.36 13.64 3.82
CA SER A 20 -24.28 13.23 2.89
C SER A 20 -22.95 12.94 3.61
N PHE A 21 -22.97 12.56 4.88
CA PHE A 21 -21.80 11.94 5.49
C PHE A 21 -21.72 10.49 4.98
N ASN A 22 -21.07 10.30 3.84
CA ASN A 22 -20.65 8.97 3.40
C ASN A 22 -19.65 8.41 4.42
N PHE A 23 -20.15 7.71 5.44
CA PHE A 23 -19.33 6.79 6.19
C PHE A 23 -18.96 5.64 5.24
N ALA A 24 -17.80 5.74 4.59
CA ALA A 24 -17.25 4.59 3.92
C ALA A 24 -17.08 3.48 4.97
N ALA A 25 -17.81 2.37 4.81
CA ALA A 25 -17.64 1.23 5.69
C ALA A 25 -16.18 0.74 5.56
N PRO A 26 -15.53 0.35 6.67
CA PRO A 26 -14.16 -0.15 6.61
C PRO A 26 -14.11 -1.37 5.68
N ALA A 27 -13.23 -1.34 4.71
CA ALA A 27 -12.98 -2.48 3.84
C ALA A 27 -12.23 -3.56 4.64
N PHE A 28 -12.71 -4.79 4.54
CA PHE A 28 -12.04 -5.96 5.10
C PHE A 28 -11.52 -6.82 3.97
N ALA A 29 -10.27 -7.24 4.09
CA ALA A 29 -9.63 -8.20 3.21
C ALA A 29 -9.19 -9.45 3.99
N LEU A 30 -8.69 -10.43 3.28
CA LEU A 30 -8.05 -11.59 3.89
C LEU A 30 -6.75 -11.13 4.59
N GLY A 31 -6.75 -10.83 5.82
CA GLY A 31 -5.61 -10.26 6.55
C GLY A 31 -6.01 -9.16 7.52
N GLY A 32 -7.29 -8.74 7.51
CA GLY A 32 -7.85 -7.80 8.47
C GLY A 32 -8.43 -6.53 7.86
N LYS A 33 -8.55 -5.50 8.70
CA LYS A 33 -9.07 -4.18 8.28
C LYS A 33 -8.01 -3.44 7.48
N LEU A 34 -8.34 -3.07 6.26
CA LEU A 34 -7.48 -2.26 5.41
C LEU A 34 -7.44 -0.78 5.87
N PRO A 35 -6.30 -0.09 5.71
CA PRO A 35 -6.25 1.36 5.86
C PRO A 35 -7.10 2.04 4.79
N GLN A 36 -7.58 3.24 5.11
CA GLN A 36 -8.49 3.97 4.21
C GLN A 36 -7.69 4.73 3.14
N VAL A 37 -8.17 4.64 1.90
CA VAL A 37 -7.65 5.44 0.79
C VAL A 37 -7.95 6.92 1.06
N ASN A 38 -7.00 7.79 0.71
CA ASN A 38 -6.96 9.23 0.97
C ASN A 38 -6.75 9.63 2.46
N GLU A 39 -6.32 8.69 3.29
CA GLU A 39 -5.81 8.97 4.64
C GLU A 39 -4.30 8.73 4.71
N ALA A 40 -3.66 9.20 5.78
CA ALA A 40 -2.24 8.91 6.00
C ALA A 40 -2.00 7.40 6.05
N ALA A 41 -1.02 6.91 5.30
CA ALA A 41 -0.63 5.52 5.34
C ALA A 41 -0.11 5.15 6.74
N PRO A 42 -0.36 3.93 7.24
CA PRO A 42 0.20 3.48 8.50
C PRO A 42 1.74 3.58 8.48
N ASP A 43 2.32 4.18 9.51
CA ASP A 43 3.76 4.34 9.61
C ASP A 43 4.47 3.02 9.86
N PHE A 44 5.72 2.92 9.42
CA PHE A 44 6.58 1.78 9.66
C PHE A 44 8.04 2.18 9.77
N SER A 45 8.80 1.36 10.48
CA SER A 45 10.26 1.35 10.50
C SER A 45 10.70 -0.10 10.71
N LEU A 46 11.30 -0.70 9.67
CA LEU A 46 11.61 -2.13 9.64
C LEU A 46 13.07 -2.38 9.23
N PRO A 47 13.69 -3.45 9.74
CA PRO A 47 14.98 -3.91 9.25
C PRO A 47 14.93 -4.24 7.74
N THR A 48 16.04 -3.96 7.04
CA THR A 48 16.17 -4.22 5.60
C THR A 48 17.37 -5.11 5.29
N ASN A 49 17.30 -5.80 4.15
CA ASN A 49 18.42 -6.56 3.58
C ASN A 49 19.50 -5.67 2.96
N SER A 50 19.27 -4.38 2.77
CA SER A 50 20.20 -3.44 2.12
C SER A 50 20.53 -2.26 3.02
N GLY A 51 21.84 -2.01 3.28
CA GLY A 51 22.31 -0.87 4.08
C GLY A 51 22.22 -1.07 5.60
N ASP A 52 22.28 0.04 6.34
CA ASP A 52 22.51 0.05 7.79
C ASP A 52 21.22 -0.12 8.62
N GLY A 53 20.47 -1.14 8.33
CA GLY A 53 19.59 -1.67 9.34
C GLY A 53 18.14 -1.33 9.26
N GLN A 54 17.67 -0.12 9.00
CA GLN A 54 16.21 0.19 9.02
C GLN A 54 15.78 1.10 7.88
N VAL A 55 14.57 0.84 7.37
CA VAL A 55 13.87 1.68 6.39
C VAL A 55 12.52 2.07 6.96
N SER A 56 12.20 3.35 6.91
CA SER A 56 10.98 3.94 7.42
C SER A 56 10.13 4.57 6.30
N LEU A 57 8.83 4.67 6.51
CA LEU A 57 7.95 5.37 5.57
C LEU A 57 8.41 6.81 5.29
N SER A 58 8.96 7.50 6.31
CA SER A 58 9.49 8.86 6.18
C SER A 58 10.62 9.02 5.18
N ASP A 59 11.39 7.97 4.88
CA ASP A 59 12.52 8.00 3.93
C ASP A 59 12.06 8.16 2.47
N PHE A 60 10.78 7.97 2.24
CA PHE A 60 10.15 8.09 0.92
C PHE A 60 9.40 9.41 0.71
N ARG A 61 9.47 10.37 1.65
CA ARG A 61 8.85 11.69 1.45
C ARG A 61 9.35 12.37 0.18
N GLY A 62 8.45 12.98 -0.58
CA GLY A 62 8.75 13.57 -1.89
C GLY A 62 8.82 12.57 -3.05
N LYS A 63 8.56 11.29 -2.80
CA LYS A 63 8.53 10.22 -3.81
C LYS A 63 7.24 9.42 -3.67
N TRP A 64 6.76 8.88 -4.78
CA TRP A 64 5.74 7.84 -4.74
C TRP A 64 6.36 6.54 -4.21
N LEU A 65 5.57 5.75 -3.51
CA LEU A 65 6.01 4.48 -2.94
C LEU A 65 4.98 3.38 -3.26
N VAL A 66 5.48 2.27 -3.79
CA VAL A 66 4.75 1.01 -3.87
C VAL A 66 5.23 0.11 -2.75
N VAL A 67 4.31 -0.25 -1.85
CA VAL A 67 4.55 -1.24 -0.79
C VAL A 67 3.80 -2.51 -1.19
N TYR A 68 4.51 -3.62 -1.39
CA TYR A 68 3.85 -4.91 -1.59
C TYR A 68 4.17 -5.88 -0.45
N PHE A 69 3.11 -6.42 0.16
CA PHE A 69 3.21 -7.50 1.13
C PHE A 69 3.13 -8.83 0.40
N TYR A 70 3.93 -9.81 0.84
CA TYR A 70 3.94 -11.13 0.24
C TYR A 70 4.14 -12.22 1.31
N PRO A 71 3.65 -13.45 1.07
CA PRO A 71 3.66 -14.50 2.09
C PRO A 71 5.04 -14.94 2.54
N LYS A 72 5.97 -15.24 1.59
CA LYS A 72 7.26 -15.86 1.96
C LYS A 72 8.26 -15.84 0.81
N ASP A 73 9.54 -15.60 1.15
CA ASP A 73 10.67 -15.73 0.25
C ASP A 73 10.73 -17.13 -0.39
N PHE A 74 11.32 -17.22 -1.57
CA PHE A 74 11.56 -18.45 -2.33
C PHE A 74 10.32 -19.24 -2.74
N THR A 75 9.10 -18.78 -2.44
CA THR A 75 7.89 -19.43 -2.96
C THR A 75 7.62 -19.02 -4.40
N SER A 76 7.09 -19.91 -5.21
CA SER A 76 6.94 -19.70 -6.67
C SER A 76 6.16 -18.42 -7.01
N GLY A 77 5.04 -18.16 -6.34
CA GLY A 77 4.24 -16.96 -6.58
C GLY A 77 4.97 -15.66 -6.17
N CYS A 78 5.67 -15.67 -5.04
CA CYS A 78 6.42 -14.49 -4.58
C CYS A 78 7.64 -14.22 -5.46
N THR A 79 8.34 -15.27 -5.92
CA THR A 79 9.44 -15.14 -6.87
C THR A 79 8.98 -14.55 -8.20
N ILE A 80 7.84 -15.02 -8.73
CA ILE A 80 7.27 -14.44 -9.96
C ILE A 80 6.97 -12.96 -9.77
N GLU A 81 6.32 -12.58 -8.67
CA GLU A 81 5.96 -11.19 -8.38
C GLU A 81 7.20 -10.30 -8.23
N ALA A 82 8.19 -10.73 -7.43
CA ALA A 82 9.43 -9.99 -7.22
C ALA A 82 10.19 -9.77 -8.54
N ARG A 83 10.31 -10.81 -9.38
CA ARG A 83 10.91 -10.70 -10.71
C ARG A 83 10.16 -9.73 -11.62
N ARG A 84 8.82 -9.68 -11.57
CA ARG A 84 8.02 -8.73 -12.35
C ARG A 84 8.26 -7.29 -11.89
N PHE A 85 8.27 -7.04 -10.59
CA PHE A 85 8.64 -5.72 -10.06
C PHE A 85 10.08 -5.35 -10.43
N GLN A 86 11.03 -6.29 -10.35
CA GLN A 86 12.43 -6.04 -10.76
C GLN A 86 12.54 -5.70 -12.25
N GLN A 87 11.83 -6.42 -13.10
CA GLN A 87 11.82 -6.16 -14.55
C GLN A 87 11.27 -4.77 -14.89
N ASP A 88 10.24 -4.33 -14.17
CA ASP A 88 9.58 -3.04 -14.38
C ASP A 88 10.21 -1.90 -13.55
N LEU A 89 11.16 -2.18 -12.64
CA LEU A 89 11.78 -1.20 -11.75
C LEU A 89 12.25 0.08 -12.45
N PRO A 90 12.91 0.03 -13.63
CA PRO A 90 13.33 1.25 -14.32
C PRO A 90 12.15 2.17 -14.70
N LYS A 91 10.98 1.61 -15.01
CA LYS A 91 9.78 2.39 -15.32
C LYS A 91 9.25 3.12 -14.09
N TYR A 92 9.25 2.46 -12.92
CA TYR A 92 8.86 3.06 -11.65
C TYR A 92 9.82 4.19 -11.25
N LEU A 93 11.12 3.96 -11.32
CA LEU A 93 12.13 4.97 -11.01
C LEU A 93 12.02 6.21 -11.93
N ALA A 94 11.74 6.01 -13.23
CA ALA A 94 11.49 7.10 -14.17
C ALA A 94 10.23 7.94 -13.82
N LYS A 95 9.36 7.41 -12.97
CA LYS A 95 8.16 8.07 -12.45
C LYS A 95 8.32 8.55 -11.00
N ASN A 96 9.56 8.77 -10.54
CA ASN A 96 9.86 9.15 -9.15
C ASN A 96 9.20 8.23 -8.12
N THR A 97 9.18 6.93 -8.40
CA THR A 97 8.51 5.93 -7.56
C THR A 97 9.49 4.89 -7.07
N GLN A 98 9.48 4.61 -5.77
CA GLN A 98 10.23 3.54 -5.16
C GLN A 98 9.34 2.31 -4.95
N ILE A 99 9.95 1.13 -4.85
CA ILE A 99 9.27 -0.14 -4.56
C ILE A 99 9.92 -0.74 -3.33
N ILE A 100 9.13 -1.27 -2.40
CA ILE A 100 9.59 -2.08 -1.28
C ILE A 100 8.72 -3.32 -1.14
N GLY A 101 9.33 -4.45 -0.79
CA GLY A 101 8.61 -5.66 -0.40
C GLY A 101 8.63 -5.84 1.12
N ILE A 102 7.57 -6.38 1.69
CA ILE A 102 7.47 -6.67 3.13
C ILE A 102 6.94 -8.08 3.34
N SER A 103 7.65 -8.88 4.13
CA SER A 103 7.16 -10.19 4.59
C SER A 103 7.56 -10.47 6.04
N ALA A 104 7.13 -11.62 6.56
CA ALA A 104 7.52 -12.07 7.89
C ALA A 104 8.87 -12.81 7.93
N ASP A 105 9.55 -12.95 6.79
CA ASP A 105 10.88 -13.52 6.73
C ASP A 105 11.91 -12.57 7.38
N ASP A 106 13.04 -13.12 7.81
CA ASP A 106 14.10 -12.33 8.43
C ASP A 106 15.06 -11.69 7.41
N VAL A 107 15.90 -10.79 7.90
CA VAL A 107 16.87 -10.04 7.07
C VAL A 107 17.80 -10.95 6.27
N ASN A 108 18.23 -12.08 6.83
CA ASN A 108 19.12 -13.00 6.14
C ASN A 108 18.42 -13.70 4.98
N SER A 109 17.19 -14.18 5.21
CA SER A 109 16.34 -14.74 4.14
C SER A 109 16.14 -13.73 3.02
N HIS A 110 15.82 -12.48 3.35
CA HIS A 110 15.68 -11.40 2.36
C HIS A 110 16.96 -11.13 1.58
N ALA A 111 18.12 -11.14 2.23
CA ALA A 111 19.42 -10.96 1.57
C ALA A 111 19.67 -12.08 0.56
N GLU A 112 19.50 -13.33 0.97
CA GLU A 112 19.65 -14.49 0.09
C GLU A 112 18.65 -14.47 -1.08
N PHE A 113 17.41 -14.08 -0.81
CA PHE A 113 16.38 -13.98 -1.85
C PHE A 113 16.68 -12.84 -2.84
N CYS A 114 17.09 -11.67 -2.37
CA CYS A 114 17.53 -10.57 -3.23
C CYS A 114 18.71 -10.95 -4.11
N ASP A 115 19.73 -11.62 -3.55
CA ASP A 115 20.90 -12.06 -4.29
C ASP A 115 20.55 -13.10 -5.35
N SER A 116 19.73 -14.10 -5.00
CA SER A 116 19.32 -15.17 -5.92
C SER A 116 18.47 -14.66 -7.09
N GLU A 117 17.63 -13.64 -6.85
CA GLU A 117 16.71 -13.09 -7.84
C GLU A 117 17.21 -11.79 -8.50
N GLY A 118 18.38 -11.27 -8.05
CA GLY A 118 18.98 -10.04 -8.56
C GLY A 118 18.15 -8.79 -8.29
N LEU A 119 17.39 -8.77 -7.18
CA LEU A 119 16.51 -7.65 -6.83
C LEU A 119 17.33 -6.41 -6.44
N LYS A 120 16.91 -5.25 -6.93
CA LYS A 120 17.57 -3.94 -6.70
C LYS A 120 16.70 -2.96 -5.91
N PHE A 121 15.62 -3.43 -5.32
CA PHE A 121 14.78 -2.70 -4.39
C PHE A 121 14.81 -3.43 -3.02
N PRO A 122 14.60 -2.71 -1.90
CA PRO A 122 14.72 -3.29 -0.57
C PRO A 122 13.56 -4.24 -0.22
N LEU A 123 13.88 -5.29 0.52
CA LEU A 123 12.93 -6.11 1.24
C LEU A 123 13.04 -5.83 2.73
N LEU A 124 11.91 -5.72 3.42
CA LEU A 124 11.81 -5.34 4.83
C LEU A 124 11.23 -6.48 5.66
N ALA A 125 11.90 -6.77 6.79
CA ALA A 125 11.57 -7.87 7.68
C ALA A 125 10.56 -7.46 8.76
N ASP A 126 9.29 -7.83 8.58
CA ASP A 126 8.20 -7.65 9.55
C ASP A 126 7.94 -8.96 10.32
N THR A 127 8.95 -9.46 11.02
CA THR A 127 8.96 -10.79 11.64
C THR A 127 7.89 -10.98 12.73
N ASP A 128 7.41 -9.91 13.35
CA ASP A 128 6.31 -9.94 14.34
C ASP A 128 4.94 -9.59 13.75
N GLY A 129 4.89 -9.26 12.46
CA GLY A 129 3.68 -8.96 11.71
C GLY A 129 2.97 -7.67 12.12
N LYS A 130 3.65 -6.75 12.83
CA LYS A 130 3.01 -5.50 13.28
C LYS A 130 2.61 -4.60 12.12
N VAL A 131 3.50 -4.41 11.17
CA VAL A 131 3.24 -3.58 9.99
C VAL A 131 2.21 -4.25 9.10
N SER A 132 2.34 -5.55 8.86
CA SER A 132 1.34 -6.33 8.12
C SER A 132 -0.06 -6.22 8.73
N LYS A 133 -0.17 -6.25 10.07
CA LYS A 133 -1.45 -6.02 10.78
C LYS A 133 -1.98 -4.61 10.57
N ALA A 134 -1.14 -3.60 10.67
CA ALA A 134 -1.54 -2.20 10.46
C ALA A 134 -2.08 -1.95 9.05
N TYR A 135 -1.54 -2.67 8.06
CA TYR A 135 -1.99 -2.62 6.66
C TYR A 135 -3.12 -3.62 6.33
N GLY A 136 -3.65 -4.35 7.31
CA GLY A 136 -4.69 -5.37 7.07
C GLY A 136 -4.19 -6.53 6.19
N SER A 137 -2.91 -6.85 6.26
CA SER A 137 -2.21 -7.85 5.45
C SER A 137 -1.67 -9.01 6.27
N TRP A 138 -2.18 -9.30 7.47
CA TRP A 138 -1.65 -10.33 8.34
C TRP A 138 -2.55 -11.55 8.46
N MET A 139 -2.02 -12.73 8.14
CA MET A 139 -2.70 -14.03 8.24
C MET A 139 -2.03 -14.94 9.28
N SER A 140 -2.09 -14.55 10.54
CA SER A 140 -1.57 -15.28 11.72
C SER A 140 -0.05 -15.39 11.80
N PHE A 141 0.65 -15.81 10.75
CA PHE A 141 2.11 -16.04 10.73
C PHE A 141 2.79 -15.68 9.41
N ILE A 142 2.03 -15.23 8.43
CA ILE A 142 2.52 -14.73 7.13
C ILE A 142 1.73 -13.50 6.70
N SER A 143 2.30 -12.71 5.81
CA SER A 143 1.60 -11.62 5.17
C SER A 143 0.67 -12.13 4.06
N ALA A 144 -0.51 -11.52 3.93
CA ALA A 144 -1.34 -11.67 2.74
C ALA A 144 -0.69 -10.94 1.56
N ARG A 145 -1.06 -11.33 0.34
CA ARG A 145 -0.58 -10.67 -0.88
C ARG A 145 -1.44 -9.43 -1.14
N HIS A 146 -1.03 -8.30 -0.57
CA HIS A 146 -1.65 -6.99 -0.76
C HIS A 146 -0.60 -5.98 -1.20
N SER A 147 -1.01 -4.98 -1.98
CA SER A 147 -0.12 -3.87 -2.33
C SER A 147 -0.80 -2.53 -2.19
N PHE A 148 0.00 -1.51 -1.98
CA PHE A 148 -0.44 -0.17 -1.66
C PHE A 148 0.37 0.84 -2.47
N ILE A 149 -0.30 1.87 -3.01
CA ILE A 149 0.37 3.04 -3.59
C ILE A 149 0.22 4.20 -2.61
N ILE A 150 1.34 4.78 -2.23
CA ILE A 150 1.44 5.92 -1.30
C ILE A 150 2.06 7.08 -2.06
N ASP A 151 1.48 8.27 -1.90
CA ASP A 151 1.95 9.48 -2.55
C ASP A 151 3.15 10.14 -1.85
N PRO A 152 3.76 11.21 -2.43
CA PRO A 152 4.89 11.91 -1.84
C PRO A 152 4.63 12.52 -0.46
N GLU A 153 3.38 12.81 -0.13
CA GLU A 153 2.93 13.32 1.16
C GLU A 153 2.69 12.23 2.21
N GLY A 154 2.79 10.94 1.80
CA GLY A 154 2.56 9.76 2.65
C GLY A 154 1.10 9.42 2.81
N VAL A 155 0.25 9.84 1.89
CA VAL A 155 -1.18 9.49 1.86
C VAL A 155 -1.38 8.24 1.01
N LEU A 156 -2.17 7.29 1.51
CA LEU A 156 -2.54 6.10 0.77
C LEU A 156 -3.48 6.46 -0.38
N ARG A 157 -3.11 6.09 -1.61
CA ARG A 157 -3.88 6.42 -2.81
C ARG A 157 -4.55 5.23 -3.47
N GLU A 158 -4.03 4.01 -3.27
CA GLU A 158 -4.63 2.80 -3.84
C GLU A 158 -4.31 1.57 -3.01
N THR A 159 -5.19 0.56 -3.08
CA THR A 159 -5.04 -0.73 -2.40
C THR A 159 -5.40 -1.88 -3.34
N PHE A 160 -4.53 -2.89 -3.44
CA PHE A 160 -4.74 -4.11 -4.21
C PHE A 160 -4.80 -5.32 -3.28
N VAL A 161 -5.87 -6.11 -3.37
CA VAL A 161 -6.11 -7.26 -2.47
C VAL A 161 -6.37 -8.60 -3.19
N LYS A 162 -6.59 -8.57 -4.50
CA LYS A 162 -6.80 -9.77 -5.34
C LYS A 162 -5.74 -9.80 -6.41
N ILE A 163 -4.55 -10.23 -6.04
CA ILE A 163 -3.34 -10.07 -6.84
C ILE A 163 -3.01 -11.35 -7.61
N ASN A 164 -2.81 -11.20 -8.92
CA ASN A 164 -2.14 -12.20 -9.75
C ASN A 164 -0.65 -11.84 -9.88
N PRO A 165 0.28 -12.62 -9.28
CA PRO A 165 1.71 -12.30 -9.28
C PRO A 165 2.31 -12.07 -10.66
N ALA A 166 1.78 -12.72 -11.70
CA ALA A 166 2.35 -12.66 -13.05
C ALA A 166 2.16 -11.31 -13.76
N ILE A 167 1.12 -10.56 -13.41
CA ILE A 167 0.76 -9.28 -14.06
C ILE A 167 0.72 -8.10 -13.09
N HIS A 168 0.88 -8.35 -11.80
CA HIS A 168 0.62 -7.37 -10.74
C HIS A 168 1.45 -6.09 -10.90
N SER A 169 2.75 -6.21 -11.20
CA SER A 169 3.59 -5.02 -11.41
C SER A 169 3.04 -4.09 -12.51
N GLN A 170 2.47 -4.66 -13.58
CA GLN A 170 1.88 -3.87 -14.67
C GLN A 170 0.56 -3.20 -14.23
N GLU A 171 -0.29 -3.89 -13.46
CA GLU A 171 -1.53 -3.33 -12.91
C GLU A 171 -1.24 -2.15 -11.98
N VAL A 172 -0.27 -2.32 -11.07
CA VAL A 172 0.17 -1.26 -10.15
C VAL A 172 0.74 -0.08 -10.93
N PHE A 173 1.58 -0.33 -11.95
CA PHE A 173 2.18 0.73 -12.76
C PHE A 173 1.14 1.53 -13.55
N ALA A 174 0.17 0.85 -14.16
CA ALA A 174 -0.92 1.52 -14.87
C ALA A 174 -1.71 2.44 -13.92
N ARG A 175 -2.05 1.93 -12.73
CA ARG A 175 -2.78 2.73 -11.74
C ARG A 175 -1.97 3.90 -11.20
N LEU A 176 -0.68 3.71 -10.95
CA LEU A 176 0.24 4.78 -10.56
C LEU A 176 0.25 5.93 -11.59
N GLN A 177 0.29 5.61 -12.88
CA GLN A 177 0.27 6.62 -13.95
C GLN A 177 -1.03 7.45 -13.94
N GLU A 178 -2.18 6.80 -13.71
CA GLU A 178 -3.46 7.50 -13.57
C GLU A 178 -3.47 8.44 -12.36
N LEU A 179 -2.95 7.98 -11.21
CA LEU A 179 -2.88 8.79 -9.99
C LEU A 179 -1.98 10.01 -10.18
N GLN A 180 -0.82 9.83 -10.83
CA GLN A 180 0.12 10.92 -11.14
C GLN A 180 -0.40 11.92 -12.17
N ALA A 181 -1.35 11.53 -13.03
CA ALA A 181 -1.94 12.43 -14.01
C ALA A 181 -3.08 13.28 -13.44
N ASN A 182 -3.68 12.85 -12.30
CA ASN A 182 -4.85 13.48 -11.69
C ASN A 182 -4.52 14.21 -10.37
N GLY A 183 -3.30 14.21 -9.92
CA GLY A 183 -2.79 14.92 -8.75
C GLY A 183 -1.87 16.05 -9.16
#